data_7ab21613e9004fe125b7ca10541fb0d5
#
_entry.id   7ab21613e9004fe125b7ca10541fb0d5
#
_cell.length_a   1.000
_cell.length_b   1.000
_cell.length_c   1.000
_cell.angle_alpha   90.00
_cell.angle_beta   90.00
_cell.angle_gamma   90.00
#
_symmetry.space_group_name_H-M   'P 1'
#
loop_
_entity.id
_entity.type
_entity.pdbx_description
1 polymer ?
#
loop_
_entity_poly.entity_id
_entity_poly.type
_entity_poly.pdbx_seq_one_letter_code
_entity_poly.pdbx_strand_id
1 'polypeptide(L)'
;MSVYKDPRSPFWQFDFQLAGHRFHGSTKATTKRNAETVERSAREKAKRLVAQIKAARTSLRLQDVATRWWTEVGQHHRDSQRTWHQLGLLLKFFGQDKLLTDLIDDDVARLVAWRRGHRRPHDDALISPFTVNDLTEQLKKLFTKAKAWGVRFEHEPKWREHWLKEPPERVRELVGDEGERLEAETREDYLPFFRFAHATGLRLRECLLKWNEVDWDAGQIRKQGKGDRMVTRPITSEIRAILWPLRGHHPEHVFTFVAQRDYGGHKKGERFPLSYNGVKSHWRYLRRRAGVTGFRFHDFRHDFGTKLLRTSGNLKLVQKALNHANLKTTSRYAHVLDCEVAAAMERLAESRKKSRTKLRIVS
;
A
#
# COMPACT_ATOMS: atom_id res chain seq x y z
N MET A 1 -26.91 44.61 20.81
CA MET A 1 -26.08 45.42 21.73
C MET A 1 -25.07 44.47 22.39
N SER A 2 -23.81 44.81 22.42
CA SER A 2 -22.74 43.94 22.95
C SER A 2 -22.42 44.18 24.43
N VAL A 3 -23.08 45.21 25.04
CA VAL A 3 -22.94 45.55 26.45
C VAL A 3 -24.33 45.47 27.10
N TYR A 4 -24.43 44.74 28.17
CA TYR A 4 -25.69 44.54 28.91
C TYR A 4 -25.47 44.55 30.44
N LYS A 5 -26.55 44.76 31.20
CA LYS A 5 -26.50 44.75 32.64
C LYS A 5 -27.15 43.45 33.17
N ASP A 6 -26.37 42.64 33.87
CA ASP A 6 -26.88 41.48 34.58
C ASP A 6 -27.51 41.96 35.93
N PRO A 7 -28.77 41.67 36.22
CA PRO A 7 -29.42 42.05 37.52
C PRO A 7 -28.66 41.58 38.75
N ARG A 8 -27.87 40.50 38.60
CA ARG A 8 -27.09 39.87 39.69
C ARG A 8 -25.71 40.47 39.87
N SER A 9 -25.32 41.48 39.04
CA SER A 9 -23.97 42.07 39.07
C SER A 9 -24.08 43.59 39.18
N PRO A 10 -23.27 44.24 40.03
CA PRO A 10 -23.19 45.70 40.07
C PRO A 10 -22.53 46.25 38.81
N PHE A 11 -21.83 45.45 38.03
CA PHE A 11 -21.07 45.84 36.88
C PHE A 11 -21.73 45.41 35.58
N TRP A 12 -21.56 46.25 34.52
CA TRP A 12 -21.96 45.94 33.18
C TRP A 12 -21.10 44.76 32.62
N GLN A 13 -21.73 43.94 31.78
CA GLN A 13 -21.09 42.80 31.12
C GLN A 13 -20.96 43.11 29.59
N PHE A 14 -20.00 42.49 28.94
CA PHE A 14 -19.93 42.46 27.48
C PHE A 14 -20.01 41.05 26.96
N ASP A 15 -20.60 40.86 25.77
CA ASP A 15 -20.68 39.59 25.06
C ASP A 15 -20.74 39.91 23.55
N PHE A 16 -19.76 39.44 22.79
CA PHE A 16 -19.73 39.57 21.35
C PHE A 16 -19.02 38.42 20.67
N GLN A 17 -19.32 38.23 19.39
CA GLN A 17 -18.62 37.26 18.54
C GLN A 17 -17.73 37.97 17.51
N LEU A 18 -16.54 37.39 17.27
CA LEU A 18 -15.61 37.84 16.27
C LEU A 18 -14.95 36.65 15.59
N ALA A 19 -15.08 36.49 14.27
CA ALA A 19 -14.53 35.40 13.48
C ALA A 19 -14.81 33.99 14.06
N GLY A 20 -16.04 33.75 14.55
CA GLY A 20 -16.47 32.47 15.14
C GLY A 20 -16.07 32.24 16.60
N HIS A 21 -15.33 33.16 17.21
CA HIS A 21 -14.96 33.10 18.63
C HIS A 21 -15.89 34.01 19.45
N ARG A 22 -16.36 33.53 20.60
CA ARG A 22 -17.19 34.30 21.55
C ARG A 22 -16.29 34.89 22.62
N PHE A 23 -16.44 36.21 22.87
CA PHE A 23 -15.75 36.96 23.89
C PHE A 23 -16.78 37.57 24.86
N HIS A 24 -16.67 37.22 26.11
CA HIS A 24 -17.57 37.70 27.17
C HIS A 24 -16.80 37.99 28.46
N GLY A 25 -17.34 38.88 29.26
CA GLY A 25 -16.70 39.22 30.52
C GLY A 25 -17.31 40.46 31.22
N SER A 26 -16.84 40.69 32.45
CA SER A 26 -17.26 41.88 33.20
C SER A 26 -16.43 43.09 32.75
N THR A 27 -17.10 44.23 32.58
CA THR A 27 -16.42 45.52 32.30
C THR A 27 -15.86 46.16 33.56
N LYS A 28 -16.27 45.69 34.76
CA LYS A 28 -16.02 46.35 36.03
C LYS A 28 -16.47 47.82 36.11
N ALA A 29 -17.29 48.24 35.18
CA ALA A 29 -17.84 49.60 35.10
C ALA A 29 -19.28 49.63 35.61
N THR A 30 -19.65 50.67 36.36
CA THR A 30 -20.95 50.91 36.90
C THR A 30 -21.86 51.75 35.98
N THR A 31 -21.26 52.47 35.02
CA THR A 31 -21.97 53.28 34.03
C THR A 31 -21.88 52.66 32.63
N LYS A 32 -22.92 52.81 31.83
CA LYS A 32 -22.97 52.29 30.45
C LYS A 32 -21.84 52.85 29.57
N ARG A 33 -21.62 54.17 29.67
CA ARG A 33 -20.55 54.87 28.87
C ARG A 33 -19.15 54.29 29.12
N ASN A 34 -18.83 54.03 30.39
CA ASN A 34 -17.51 53.42 30.73
C ASN A 34 -17.45 51.95 30.30
N ALA A 35 -18.56 51.22 30.39
CA ALA A 35 -18.65 49.86 29.93
C ALA A 35 -18.43 49.71 28.41
N GLU A 36 -18.98 50.64 27.61
CA GLU A 36 -18.76 50.70 26.16
C GLU A 36 -17.28 51.00 25.81
N THR A 37 -16.60 51.79 26.61
CA THR A 37 -15.16 52.08 26.42
C THR A 37 -14.33 50.81 26.69
N VAL A 38 -14.66 50.07 27.76
CA VAL A 38 -13.99 48.81 28.08
C VAL A 38 -14.29 47.72 27.01
N GLU A 39 -15.53 47.66 26.53
CA GLU A 39 -15.90 46.72 25.46
C GLU A 39 -15.15 47.02 24.16
N ARG A 40 -14.98 48.29 23.79
CA ARG A 40 -14.20 48.72 22.62
C ARG A 40 -12.73 48.25 22.75
N SER A 41 -12.13 48.43 23.92
CA SER A 41 -10.78 47.91 24.20
C SER A 41 -10.70 46.39 24.12
N ALA A 42 -11.73 45.67 24.65
CA ALA A 42 -11.83 44.22 24.55
C ALA A 42 -11.95 43.75 23.09
N ARG A 43 -12.70 44.47 22.25
CA ARG A 43 -12.78 44.18 20.80
C ARG A 43 -11.44 44.35 20.09
N GLU A 44 -10.68 45.38 20.39
CA GLU A 44 -9.36 45.59 19.80
C GLU A 44 -8.37 44.46 20.24
N LYS A 45 -8.44 44.04 21.50
CA LYS A 45 -7.67 42.86 21.98
C LYS A 45 -8.09 41.59 21.28
N ALA A 46 -9.41 41.37 21.11
CA ALA A 46 -9.95 40.21 20.43
C ALA A 46 -9.55 40.20 18.94
N LYS A 47 -9.56 41.34 18.25
CA LYS A 47 -9.05 41.46 16.87
C LYS A 47 -7.59 41.08 16.76
N ARG A 48 -6.73 41.57 17.67
CA ARG A 48 -5.32 41.22 17.70
C ARG A 48 -5.10 39.73 17.97
N LEU A 49 -5.85 39.15 18.92
CA LEU A 49 -5.78 37.71 19.23
C LEU A 49 -6.22 36.86 18.04
N VAL A 50 -7.33 37.20 17.39
CA VAL A 50 -7.82 36.51 16.18
C VAL A 50 -6.81 36.64 15.04
N ALA A 51 -6.21 37.81 14.85
CA ALA A 51 -5.15 38.02 13.87
C ALA A 51 -3.91 37.16 14.16
N GLN A 52 -3.49 37.07 15.43
CA GLN A 52 -2.38 36.21 15.84
C GLN A 52 -2.71 34.71 15.61
N ILE A 53 -3.91 34.26 15.98
CA ILE A 53 -4.36 32.87 15.73
C ILE A 53 -4.38 32.61 14.22
N LYS A 54 -4.86 33.57 13.43
CA LYS A 54 -4.87 33.45 11.96
C LYS A 54 -3.46 33.39 11.39
N ALA A 55 -2.56 34.28 11.84
CA ALA A 55 -1.15 34.28 11.43
C ALA A 55 -0.44 32.98 11.82
N ALA A 56 -0.63 32.49 13.05
CA ALA A 56 -0.07 31.22 13.49
C ALA A 56 -0.59 30.01 12.69
N ARG A 57 -1.87 30.04 12.26
CA ARG A 57 -2.42 29.01 11.37
C ARG A 57 -1.93 29.13 9.94
N THR A 58 -1.48 30.32 9.51
CA THR A 58 -1.00 30.58 8.14
C THR A 58 0.51 30.30 7.99
N SER A 59 1.28 30.23 9.09
CA SER A 59 2.75 30.13 9.08
C SER A 59 3.26 28.80 9.65
N LEU A 60 2.66 27.67 9.26
CA LEU A 60 3.15 26.36 9.74
C LEU A 60 4.41 25.96 8.97
N ARG A 61 5.50 25.76 9.71
CA ARG A 61 6.75 25.22 9.18
C ARG A 61 6.55 23.76 8.77
N LEU A 62 7.25 23.34 7.74
CA LEU A 62 7.17 21.94 7.26
C LEU A 62 7.54 20.95 8.36
N GLN A 63 8.51 21.28 9.21
CA GLN A 63 8.88 20.43 10.36
C GLN A 63 7.74 20.26 11.35
N ASP A 64 7.03 21.33 11.71
CA ASP A 64 5.93 21.27 12.69
C ASP A 64 4.78 20.42 12.14
N VAL A 65 4.46 20.61 10.86
CA VAL A 65 3.45 19.80 10.15
C VAL A 65 3.87 18.34 10.09
N ALA A 66 5.12 18.06 9.71
CA ALA A 66 5.63 16.69 9.60
C ALA A 66 5.63 15.98 10.97
N THR A 67 6.06 16.67 12.03
CA THR A 67 6.09 16.13 13.40
C THR A 67 4.68 15.85 13.91
N ARG A 68 3.76 16.79 13.76
CA ARG A 68 2.37 16.62 14.16
C ARG A 68 1.69 15.50 13.35
N TRP A 69 1.91 15.47 12.03
CA TRP A 69 1.36 14.44 11.17
C TRP A 69 1.93 13.05 11.51
N TRP A 70 3.22 12.97 11.86
CA TRP A 70 3.84 11.74 12.33
C TRP A 70 3.16 11.22 13.59
N THR A 71 3.00 12.09 14.60
CA THR A 71 2.37 11.71 15.87
C THR A 71 0.91 11.29 15.70
N GLU A 72 0.14 12.00 14.86
CA GLU A 72 -1.29 11.69 14.69
C GLU A 72 -1.55 10.51 13.75
N VAL A 73 -0.70 10.28 12.75
CA VAL A 73 -0.98 9.36 11.63
C VAL A 73 0.19 8.45 11.31
N GLY A 74 1.37 9.01 11.04
CA GLY A 74 2.48 8.30 10.41
C GLY A 74 3.04 7.14 11.23
N GLN A 75 3.18 7.32 12.54
CA GLN A 75 3.69 6.28 13.45
C GLN A 75 2.79 5.04 13.51
N HIS A 76 1.50 5.19 13.22
CA HIS A 76 0.51 4.10 13.21
C HIS A 76 0.43 3.36 11.87
N HIS A 77 1.18 3.80 10.85
CA HIS A 77 1.26 3.07 9.60
C HIS A 77 1.98 1.74 9.80
N ARG A 78 1.52 0.69 9.13
CA ARG A 78 2.18 -0.63 9.16
C ARG A 78 3.66 -0.57 8.76
N ASP A 79 4.00 0.33 7.83
CA ASP A 79 5.38 0.62 7.39
C ASP A 79 5.77 2.04 7.83
N SER A 80 5.77 2.24 9.15
CA SER A 80 6.07 3.54 9.75
C SER A 80 7.52 3.97 9.47
N GLN A 81 8.47 3.04 9.37
CA GLN A 81 9.86 3.36 9.03
C GLN A 81 9.98 3.99 7.64
N ARG A 82 9.26 3.47 6.65
CA ARG A 82 9.21 4.09 5.31
C ARG A 82 8.62 5.48 5.36
N THR A 83 7.52 5.65 6.08
CA THR A 83 6.86 6.94 6.26
C THR A 83 7.81 7.96 6.93
N TRP A 84 8.51 7.54 7.97
CA TRP A 84 9.52 8.37 8.64
C TRP A 84 10.64 8.80 7.68
N HIS A 85 11.17 7.85 6.92
CA HIS A 85 12.18 8.13 5.90
C HIS A 85 11.69 9.15 4.86
N GLN A 86 10.45 9.04 4.40
CA GLN A 86 9.86 9.99 3.45
C GLN A 86 9.75 11.40 4.04
N LEU A 87 9.31 11.53 5.30
CA LEU A 87 9.30 12.83 6.00
C LEU A 87 10.70 13.42 6.09
N GLY A 88 11.70 12.60 6.44
CA GLY A 88 13.10 13.01 6.48
C GLY A 88 13.62 13.50 5.13
N LEU A 89 13.21 12.86 4.01
CA LEU A 89 13.57 13.31 2.67
C LEU A 89 12.94 14.66 2.32
N LEU A 90 11.69 14.90 2.70
CA LEU A 90 11.02 16.19 2.50
C LEU A 90 11.71 17.30 3.29
N LEU A 91 12.02 17.06 4.56
CA LEU A 91 12.75 18.02 5.40
C LEU A 91 14.17 18.29 4.91
N LYS A 92 14.85 17.25 4.38
CA LYS A 92 16.17 17.39 3.76
C LYS A 92 16.14 18.27 2.52
N PHE A 93 15.11 18.14 1.69
CA PHE A 93 15.02 18.88 0.43
C PHE A 93 14.57 20.33 0.63
N PHE A 94 13.49 20.55 1.38
CA PHE A 94 12.91 21.89 1.56
C PHE A 94 13.53 22.70 2.70
N GLY A 95 14.20 22.05 3.66
CA GLY A 95 14.59 22.62 4.94
C GLY A 95 13.46 22.55 5.98
N GLN A 96 13.86 22.64 7.23
CA GLN A 96 12.95 22.50 8.37
C GLN A 96 12.00 23.69 8.53
N ASP A 97 12.51 24.88 8.22
CA ASP A 97 11.83 26.17 8.42
C ASP A 97 10.98 26.63 7.23
N LYS A 98 11.01 25.90 6.09
CA LYS A 98 10.16 26.22 4.92
C LYS A 98 8.70 26.19 5.35
N LEU A 99 7.97 27.24 5.07
CA LEU A 99 6.53 27.28 5.33
C LEU A 99 5.80 26.39 4.35
N LEU A 100 4.89 25.57 4.86
CA LEU A 100 4.08 24.69 4.00
C LEU A 100 3.17 25.50 3.08
N THR A 101 2.72 26.67 3.53
CA THR A 101 1.87 27.60 2.76
C THR A 101 2.58 28.26 1.58
N ASP A 102 3.90 28.31 1.61
CA ASP A 102 4.74 28.94 0.57
C ASP A 102 5.23 27.94 -0.47
N LEU A 103 4.80 26.67 -0.37
CA LEU A 103 5.12 25.65 -1.35
C LEU A 103 4.17 25.77 -2.56
N ILE A 104 4.76 26.06 -3.71
CA ILE A 104 4.06 26.22 -4.99
C ILE A 104 4.40 25.10 -5.97
N ASP A 105 3.82 25.10 -7.16
CA ASP A 105 4.05 24.11 -8.21
C ASP A 105 5.53 23.95 -8.58
N ASP A 106 6.29 25.08 -8.66
CA ASP A 106 7.74 25.03 -8.94
C ASP A 106 8.52 24.27 -7.86
N ASP A 107 8.17 24.44 -6.59
CA ASP A 107 8.78 23.71 -5.48
C ASP A 107 8.55 22.20 -5.62
N VAL A 108 7.35 21.79 -6.02
CA VAL A 108 7.03 20.37 -6.25
C VAL A 108 7.75 19.84 -7.49
N ALA A 109 7.83 20.61 -8.57
CA ALA A 109 8.59 20.24 -9.76
C ALA A 109 10.07 20.01 -9.42
N ARG A 110 10.68 20.90 -8.64
CA ARG A 110 12.07 20.76 -8.16
C ARG A 110 12.26 19.53 -7.26
N LEU A 111 11.31 19.22 -6.36
CA LEU A 111 11.32 18.01 -5.55
C LEU A 111 11.32 16.75 -6.43
N VAL A 112 10.44 16.70 -7.43
CA VAL A 112 10.34 15.58 -8.37
C VAL A 112 11.64 15.43 -9.16
N ALA A 113 12.20 16.51 -9.71
CA ALA A 113 13.47 16.50 -10.45
C ALA A 113 14.62 16.00 -9.57
N TRP A 114 14.76 16.54 -8.37
CA TRP A 114 15.76 16.11 -7.38
C TRP A 114 15.60 14.62 -7.05
N ARG A 115 14.39 14.17 -6.77
CA ARG A 115 14.14 12.77 -6.39
C ARG A 115 14.40 11.80 -7.53
N ARG A 116 14.11 12.16 -8.78
CA ARG A 116 14.43 11.34 -9.98
C ARG A 116 15.91 11.06 -10.15
N GLY A 117 16.78 11.96 -9.71
CA GLY A 117 18.23 11.76 -9.74
C GLY A 117 18.77 10.74 -8.74
N HIS A 118 17.96 10.28 -7.78
CA HIS A 118 18.42 9.31 -6.80
C HIS A 118 18.58 7.92 -7.40
N ARG A 119 19.58 7.20 -6.89
CA ARG A 119 19.89 5.84 -7.30
C ARG A 119 19.60 4.83 -6.19
N ARG A 120 19.37 3.61 -6.59
CA ARG A 120 19.18 2.50 -5.67
C ARG A 120 20.51 1.99 -5.14
N PRO A 121 20.69 1.79 -3.82
CA PRO A 121 21.98 1.41 -3.25
C PRO A 121 22.53 0.05 -3.72
N HIS A 122 21.67 -0.84 -4.22
CA HIS A 122 22.07 -2.23 -4.52
C HIS A 122 22.45 -2.50 -5.98
N ASP A 123 22.08 -1.65 -6.92
CA ASP A 123 22.34 -1.84 -8.35
C ASP A 123 22.64 -0.53 -9.11
N ASP A 124 22.77 0.56 -8.37
CA ASP A 124 23.05 1.91 -8.88
C ASP A 124 22.09 2.40 -9.97
N ALA A 125 20.97 1.73 -10.18
CA ALA A 125 19.97 2.17 -11.14
C ALA A 125 19.11 3.30 -10.54
N LEU A 126 18.60 4.17 -11.39
CA LEU A 126 17.66 5.21 -10.97
C LEU A 126 16.43 4.61 -10.27
N ILE A 127 15.90 5.31 -9.28
CA ILE A 127 14.66 4.91 -8.62
C ILE A 127 13.49 4.97 -9.62
N SER A 128 12.46 4.14 -9.36
CA SER A 128 11.30 4.07 -10.25
C SER A 128 10.41 5.33 -10.14
N PRO A 129 9.65 5.67 -11.22
CA PRO A 129 8.61 6.70 -11.17
C PRO A 129 7.66 6.53 -9.99
N PHE A 130 7.26 5.29 -9.67
CA PHE A 130 6.45 4.98 -8.49
C PHE A 130 7.09 5.47 -7.17
N THR A 131 8.40 5.29 -7.01
CA THR A 131 9.11 5.73 -5.79
C THR A 131 9.19 7.26 -5.69
N VAL A 132 9.26 7.94 -6.82
CA VAL A 132 9.21 9.42 -6.89
C VAL A 132 7.81 9.91 -6.55
N ASN A 133 6.79 9.36 -7.21
CA ASN A 133 5.38 9.69 -6.99
C ASN A 133 4.96 9.47 -5.53
N ASP A 134 5.48 8.42 -4.89
CA ASP A 134 5.20 8.10 -3.50
C ASP A 134 5.69 9.18 -2.51
N LEU A 135 6.83 9.83 -2.80
CA LEU A 135 7.30 10.98 -2.02
C LEU A 135 6.41 12.22 -2.24
N THR A 136 6.02 12.46 -3.50
CA THR A 136 5.09 13.55 -3.86
C THR A 136 3.72 13.36 -3.20
N GLU A 137 3.22 12.11 -3.16
CA GLU A 137 1.99 11.77 -2.45
C GLU A 137 2.12 11.99 -0.93
N GLN A 138 3.29 11.72 -0.35
CA GLN A 138 3.52 12.00 1.07
C GLN A 138 3.44 13.51 1.36
N LEU A 139 4.01 14.35 0.51
CA LEU A 139 3.87 15.81 0.62
C LEU A 139 2.40 16.24 0.50
N LYS A 140 1.67 15.71 -0.48
CA LYS A 140 0.23 15.98 -0.65
C LYS A 140 -0.59 15.59 0.59
N LYS A 141 -0.25 14.48 1.25
CA LYS A 141 -0.89 14.08 2.52
C LYS A 141 -0.67 15.11 3.63
N LEU A 142 0.51 15.73 3.71
CA LEU A 142 0.76 16.81 4.65
C LEU A 142 -0.14 18.01 4.37
N PHE A 143 -0.28 18.43 3.11
CA PHE A 143 -1.23 19.50 2.70
C PHE A 143 -2.67 19.15 3.06
N THR A 144 -3.12 17.95 2.72
CA THR A 144 -4.48 17.49 3.01
C THR A 144 -4.77 17.53 4.52
N LYS A 145 -3.82 17.09 5.34
CA LYS A 145 -3.98 17.08 6.79
C LYS A 145 -3.91 18.49 7.38
N ALA A 146 -3.02 19.33 6.88
CA ALA A 146 -2.93 20.75 7.30
C ALA A 146 -4.24 21.50 7.02
N LYS A 147 -4.89 21.25 5.88
CA LYS A 147 -6.25 21.75 5.61
C LYS A 147 -7.25 21.30 6.64
N ALA A 148 -7.24 20.02 7.01
CA ALA A 148 -8.10 19.47 8.05
C ALA A 148 -7.85 20.11 9.43
N TRP A 149 -6.65 20.63 9.67
CA TRP A 149 -6.30 21.42 10.86
C TRP A 149 -6.72 22.90 10.74
N GLY A 150 -7.32 23.30 9.60
CA GLY A 150 -7.81 24.66 9.35
C GLY A 150 -6.78 25.61 8.72
N VAL A 151 -5.66 25.08 8.19
CA VAL A 151 -4.70 25.88 7.40
C VAL A 151 -5.35 26.24 6.06
N ARG A 152 -5.23 27.50 5.67
CA ARG A 152 -5.66 27.98 4.36
C ARG A 152 -4.45 28.18 3.47
N PHE A 153 -4.53 27.67 2.25
CA PHE A 153 -3.53 27.84 1.21
C PHE A 153 -4.06 28.82 0.19
N GLU A 154 -3.31 29.85 -0.16
CA GLU A 154 -3.63 30.76 -1.27
C GLU A 154 -3.43 30.05 -2.61
N HIS A 155 -2.34 29.27 -2.69
CA HIS A 155 -2.02 28.45 -3.85
C HIS A 155 -1.80 27.02 -3.40
N GLU A 156 -2.51 26.10 -4.00
CA GLU A 156 -2.28 24.67 -3.81
C GLU A 156 -1.65 24.09 -5.07
N PRO A 157 -0.56 23.31 -4.95
CA PRO A 157 0.06 22.68 -6.10
C PRO A 157 -0.91 21.79 -6.89
N LYS A 158 -0.80 21.83 -8.20
CA LYS A 158 -1.56 20.99 -9.12
C LYS A 158 -0.98 19.58 -9.17
N TRP A 159 -1.18 18.82 -8.11
CA TRP A 159 -0.56 17.53 -7.86
C TRP A 159 -0.48 16.61 -9.06
N ARG A 160 -1.51 16.56 -9.93
CA ARG A 160 -1.57 15.67 -11.11
C ARG A 160 -0.53 16.02 -12.16
N GLU A 161 -0.14 17.27 -12.28
CA GLU A 161 0.86 17.74 -13.25
C GLU A 161 2.28 17.28 -12.89
N HIS A 162 2.51 17.00 -11.60
CA HIS A 162 3.80 16.56 -11.09
C HIS A 162 3.98 15.03 -11.02
N TRP A 163 2.94 14.26 -11.39
CA TRP A 163 3.01 12.81 -11.33
C TRP A 163 3.70 12.26 -12.57
N LEU A 164 4.71 11.47 -12.33
CA LEU A 164 5.41 10.77 -13.39
C LEU A 164 4.55 9.61 -13.91
N LYS A 165 4.54 9.42 -15.22
CA LYS A 165 3.92 8.25 -15.83
C LYS A 165 4.63 7.00 -15.33
N GLU A 166 3.90 6.12 -14.67
CA GLU A 166 4.40 4.83 -14.25
C GLU A 166 4.35 3.84 -15.40
N PRO A 167 5.36 2.97 -15.53
CA PRO A 167 5.29 1.91 -16.52
C PRO A 167 4.10 0.99 -16.23
N PRO A 168 3.50 0.38 -17.24
CA PRO A 168 2.43 -0.58 -17.04
C PRO A 168 2.90 -1.71 -16.12
N GLU A 169 1.97 -2.24 -15.32
CA GLU A 169 2.28 -3.38 -14.46
C GLU A 169 2.71 -4.57 -15.33
N ARG A 170 3.86 -5.10 -14.99
CA ARG A 170 4.42 -6.23 -15.69
C ARG A 170 3.71 -7.52 -15.27
N VAL A 171 3.17 -8.25 -16.22
CA VAL A 171 2.76 -9.64 -16.07
C VAL A 171 3.81 -10.52 -16.71
N ARG A 172 4.36 -11.49 -15.98
CA ARG A 172 5.40 -12.41 -16.43
C ARG A 172 5.01 -13.84 -16.07
N GLU A 173 4.99 -14.67 -17.07
CA GLU A 173 4.73 -16.11 -16.95
C GLU A 173 6.04 -16.89 -17.16
N LEU A 174 6.07 -18.13 -16.66
CA LEU A 174 7.11 -19.09 -17.05
C LEU A 174 6.84 -19.55 -18.48
N VAL A 175 7.84 -19.43 -19.34
CA VAL A 175 7.77 -19.79 -20.76
C VAL A 175 8.77 -20.91 -21.10
N GLY A 176 8.39 -21.76 -22.06
CA GLY A 176 9.22 -22.87 -22.48
C GLY A 176 9.61 -23.77 -21.31
N ASP A 177 10.90 -24.07 -21.20
CA ASP A 177 11.51 -24.94 -20.19
C ASP A 177 11.90 -24.24 -18.86
N GLU A 178 11.57 -22.95 -18.69
CA GLU A 178 11.99 -22.18 -17.51
C GLU A 178 11.56 -22.84 -16.19
N GLY A 179 10.36 -23.42 -16.17
CA GLY A 179 9.82 -24.13 -14.99
C GLY A 179 10.66 -25.36 -14.66
N GLU A 180 10.96 -26.17 -15.64
CA GLU A 180 11.78 -27.38 -15.51
C GLU A 180 13.20 -27.06 -15.06
N ARG A 181 13.82 -26.04 -15.64
CA ARG A 181 15.16 -25.56 -15.21
C ARG A 181 15.17 -25.05 -13.78
N LEU A 182 14.13 -24.34 -13.35
CA LEU A 182 14.00 -23.93 -11.95
C LEU A 182 13.87 -25.12 -11.02
N GLU A 183 13.06 -26.13 -11.37
CA GLU A 183 12.91 -27.34 -10.55
C GLU A 183 14.22 -28.13 -10.49
N ALA A 184 14.90 -28.35 -11.62
CA ALA A 184 16.15 -29.09 -11.70
C ALA A 184 17.28 -28.48 -10.85
N GLU A 185 17.34 -27.17 -10.77
CA GLU A 185 18.34 -26.43 -9.98
C GLU A 185 17.91 -26.19 -8.52
N THR A 186 16.66 -26.54 -8.16
CA THR A 186 16.16 -26.33 -6.80
C THR A 186 16.67 -27.44 -5.88
N ARG A 187 17.19 -27.05 -4.72
CA ARG A 187 17.50 -28.01 -3.66
C ARG A 187 16.25 -28.81 -3.28
N GLU A 188 16.43 -30.09 -3.03
CA GLU A 188 15.34 -31.02 -2.70
C GLU A 188 14.46 -30.53 -1.54
N ASP A 189 15.06 -29.97 -0.50
CA ASP A 189 14.35 -29.45 0.68
C ASP A 189 13.57 -28.12 0.42
N TYR A 190 13.90 -27.38 -0.64
CA TYR A 190 13.17 -26.18 -1.06
C TYR A 190 12.13 -26.47 -2.15
N LEU A 191 12.26 -27.58 -2.87
CA LEU A 191 11.40 -27.90 -4.01
C LEU A 191 9.91 -27.94 -3.66
N PRO A 192 9.46 -28.55 -2.54
CA PRO A 192 8.05 -28.52 -2.15
C PRO A 192 7.50 -27.11 -1.95
N PHE A 193 8.31 -26.20 -1.40
CA PHE A 193 7.91 -24.80 -1.21
C PHE A 193 7.67 -24.08 -2.54
N PHE A 194 8.56 -24.23 -3.51
CA PHE A 194 8.40 -23.59 -4.81
C PHE A 194 7.26 -24.20 -5.63
N ARG A 195 7.09 -25.53 -5.61
CA ARG A 195 5.93 -26.21 -6.19
C ARG A 195 4.63 -25.71 -5.58
N PHE A 196 4.57 -25.60 -4.26
CA PHE A 196 3.41 -25.05 -3.56
C PHE A 196 3.11 -23.59 -3.93
N ALA A 197 4.13 -22.74 -4.03
CA ALA A 197 3.96 -21.35 -4.44
C ALA A 197 3.41 -21.24 -5.87
N HIS A 198 3.88 -22.09 -6.78
CA HIS A 198 3.41 -22.17 -8.16
C HIS A 198 1.97 -22.70 -8.26
N ALA A 199 1.66 -23.79 -7.57
CA ALA A 199 0.33 -24.41 -7.57
C ALA A 199 -0.75 -23.57 -6.92
N THR A 200 -0.40 -22.63 -6.03
CA THR A 200 -1.38 -21.82 -5.27
C THR A 200 -1.47 -20.36 -5.68
N GLY A 201 -0.44 -19.81 -6.29
CA GLY A 201 -0.33 -18.37 -6.56
C GLY A 201 -0.36 -17.49 -5.30
N LEU A 202 -0.06 -18.05 -4.13
CA LEU A 202 0.00 -17.32 -2.87
C LEU A 202 1.18 -16.35 -2.83
N ARG A 203 1.08 -15.28 -2.03
CA ARG A 203 2.22 -14.39 -1.79
C ARG A 203 3.27 -15.11 -0.95
N LEU A 204 4.56 -14.75 -1.09
CA LEU A 204 5.66 -15.42 -0.39
C LEU A 204 5.39 -15.61 1.11
N ARG A 205 4.92 -14.58 1.81
CA ARG A 205 4.56 -14.71 3.24
C ARG A 205 3.38 -15.65 3.49
N GLU A 206 2.46 -15.72 2.55
CA GLU A 206 1.29 -16.61 2.62
C GLU A 206 1.70 -18.05 2.33
N CYS A 207 2.77 -18.30 1.54
CA CYS A 207 3.31 -19.63 1.31
C CYS A 207 4.03 -20.23 2.54
N LEU A 208 4.51 -19.41 3.46
CA LEU A 208 5.17 -19.88 4.68
C LEU A 208 4.11 -20.41 5.67
N LEU A 209 3.64 -21.64 5.45
CA LEU A 209 2.55 -22.24 6.21
C LEU A 209 3.02 -22.84 7.53
N LYS A 210 2.09 -22.81 8.51
CA LYS A 210 2.12 -23.62 9.70
C LYS A 210 1.10 -24.77 9.60
N TRP A 211 1.29 -25.86 10.31
CA TRP A 211 0.39 -27.02 10.27
C TRP A 211 -1.03 -26.70 10.75
N ASN A 212 -1.18 -25.81 11.72
CA ASN A 212 -2.49 -25.37 12.20
C ASN A 212 -3.27 -24.49 11.18
N GLU A 213 -2.64 -24.10 10.07
CA GLU A 213 -3.26 -23.38 8.95
C GLU A 213 -3.75 -24.36 7.86
N VAL A 214 -3.45 -25.66 7.99
CA VAL A 214 -3.82 -26.73 7.05
C VAL A 214 -4.91 -27.58 7.65
N ASP A 215 -6.15 -27.36 7.23
CA ASP A 215 -7.33 -28.08 7.66
C ASP A 215 -7.58 -29.26 6.68
N TRP A 216 -7.14 -30.46 7.07
CA TRP A 216 -7.25 -31.65 6.25
C TRP A 216 -8.69 -32.15 6.11
N ASP A 217 -9.51 -31.97 7.15
CA ASP A 217 -10.89 -32.45 7.21
C ASP A 217 -11.80 -31.56 6.34
N ALA A 218 -11.63 -30.23 6.45
CA ALA A 218 -12.31 -29.28 5.59
C ALA A 218 -11.72 -29.21 4.16
N GLY A 219 -10.56 -29.84 3.92
CA GLY A 219 -9.86 -29.77 2.64
C GLY A 219 -9.38 -28.36 2.27
N GLN A 220 -8.99 -27.56 3.26
CA GLN A 220 -8.69 -26.14 3.05
C GLN A 220 -7.44 -25.68 3.81
N ILE A 221 -6.72 -24.75 3.20
CA ILE A 221 -5.68 -23.97 3.87
C ILE A 221 -6.30 -22.61 4.23
N ARG A 222 -6.14 -22.20 5.50
CA ARG A 222 -6.64 -20.93 6.01
C ARG A 222 -5.48 -20.15 6.63
N LYS A 223 -5.13 -19.03 6.00
CA LYS A 223 -4.00 -18.21 6.45
C LYS A 223 -4.38 -16.74 6.52
N GLN A 224 -3.92 -16.07 7.56
CA GLN A 224 -4.04 -14.62 7.65
C GLN A 224 -3.09 -13.94 6.66
N GLY A 225 -3.67 -13.19 5.73
CA GLY A 225 -2.95 -12.48 4.67
C GLY A 225 -2.73 -11.00 4.95
N LYS A 226 -2.35 -10.27 3.92
CA LYS A 226 -2.14 -8.82 4.01
C LYS A 226 -3.43 -8.08 4.38
N GLY A 227 -3.37 -7.21 5.41
CA GLY A 227 -4.51 -6.38 5.86
C GLY A 227 -5.57 -7.20 6.61
N ASP A 228 -5.12 -8.17 7.41
CA ASP A 228 -5.93 -9.05 8.27
C ASP A 228 -7.04 -9.83 7.55
N ARG A 229 -6.91 -9.96 6.22
CA ARG A 229 -7.87 -10.75 5.44
C ARG A 229 -7.49 -12.21 5.46
N MET A 230 -8.50 -13.05 5.75
CA MET A 230 -8.33 -14.50 5.63
C MET A 230 -8.13 -14.89 4.16
N VAL A 231 -7.06 -15.60 3.90
CA VAL A 231 -6.77 -16.24 2.60
C VAL A 231 -7.11 -17.72 2.73
N THR A 232 -8.05 -18.16 1.92
CA THR A 232 -8.47 -19.56 1.88
C THR A 232 -8.05 -20.19 0.55
N ARG A 233 -7.53 -21.43 0.58
CA ARG A 233 -7.20 -22.23 -0.59
C ARG A 233 -7.73 -23.65 -0.43
N PRO A 234 -8.38 -24.22 -1.43
CA PRO A 234 -8.72 -25.64 -1.41
C PRO A 234 -7.45 -26.47 -1.49
N ILE A 235 -7.43 -27.60 -0.80
CA ILE A 235 -6.36 -28.61 -0.89
C ILE A 235 -6.72 -29.53 -2.07
N THR A 236 -6.22 -29.18 -3.25
CA THR A 236 -6.34 -30.05 -4.44
C THR A 236 -5.47 -31.30 -4.30
N SER A 237 -5.64 -32.28 -5.21
CA SER A 237 -4.77 -33.48 -5.26
C SER A 237 -3.30 -33.11 -5.38
N GLU A 238 -2.97 -32.13 -6.21
CA GLU A 238 -1.60 -31.60 -6.36
C GLU A 238 -1.06 -31.01 -5.05
N ILE A 239 -1.83 -30.12 -4.41
CA ILE A 239 -1.43 -29.51 -3.14
C ILE A 239 -1.28 -30.57 -2.06
N ARG A 240 -2.17 -31.57 -2.01
CA ARG A 240 -2.06 -32.70 -1.08
C ARG A 240 -0.78 -33.49 -1.32
N ALA A 241 -0.43 -33.79 -2.56
CA ALA A 241 0.79 -34.50 -2.92
C ALA A 241 2.05 -33.74 -2.51
N ILE A 242 2.03 -32.41 -2.52
CA ILE A 242 3.14 -31.58 -2.05
C ILE A 242 3.25 -31.57 -0.52
N LEU A 243 2.12 -31.40 0.18
CA LEU A 243 2.13 -31.17 1.63
C LEU A 243 2.21 -32.44 2.46
N TRP A 244 1.58 -33.55 1.99
CA TRP A 244 1.45 -34.78 2.75
C TRP A 244 2.78 -35.41 3.14
N PRO A 245 3.80 -35.47 2.25
CA PRO A 245 5.12 -36.04 2.61
C PRO A 245 5.90 -35.20 3.63
N LEU A 246 5.56 -33.96 3.84
CA LEU A 246 6.27 -33.05 4.74
C LEU A 246 5.85 -33.22 6.22
N ARG A 247 4.80 -34.00 6.49
CA ARG A 247 4.33 -34.23 7.85
C ARG A 247 5.40 -34.96 8.66
N GLY A 248 5.61 -34.51 9.88
CA GLY A 248 6.66 -35.01 10.76
C GLY A 248 8.03 -34.37 10.59
N HIS A 249 8.27 -33.60 9.53
CA HIS A 249 9.54 -32.89 9.36
C HIS A 249 9.78 -31.80 10.41
N HIS A 250 8.72 -31.17 10.90
CA HIS A 250 8.76 -30.11 11.92
C HIS A 250 7.39 -30.01 12.63
N PRO A 251 7.35 -29.81 13.95
CA PRO A 251 6.09 -29.84 14.70
C PRO A 251 5.13 -28.69 14.33
N GLU A 252 5.65 -27.53 13.98
CA GLU A 252 4.83 -26.34 13.75
C GLU A 252 4.80 -25.88 12.28
N HIS A 253 5.92 -25.96 11.57
CA HIS A 253 6.09 -25.40 10.23
C HIS A 253 6.03 -26.47 9.14
N VAL A 254 5.31 -26.16 8.05
CA VAL A 254 5.16 -27.07 6.91
C VAL A 254 6.47 -27.16 6.10
N PHE A 255 7.04 -26.02 5.76
CA PHE A 255 8.22 -25.96 4.90
C PHE A 255 9.48 -25.71 5.72
N THR A 256 10.46 -26.58 5.54
CA THR A 256 11.73 -26.58 6.26
C THR A 256 12.90 -26.72 5.30
N PHE A 257 14.09 -26.38 5.77
CA PHE A 257 15.35 -26.66 5.08
C PHE A 257 16.31 -27.43 5.98
N VAL A 258 17.24 -28.15 5.38
CA VAL A 258 18.31 -28.86 6.08
C VAL A 258 19.56 -27.99 6.08
N ALA A 259 20.10 -27.69 7.27
CA ALA A 259 21.32 -26.89 7.38
C ALA A 259 22.52 -27.65 6.78
N GLN A 260 23.21 -27.01 5.84
CA GLN A 260 24.37 -27.62 5.14
C GLN A 260 25.69 -27.43 5.89
N ARG A 261 25.71 -26.56 6.89
CA ARG A 261 26.85 -26.22 7.74
C ARG A 261 26.39 -25.67 9.06
N ASP A 262 27.28 -25.71 10.06
CA ASP A 262 27.01 -25.00 11.32
C ASP A 262 27.11 -23.50 11.12
N TYR A 263 26.05 -22.77 11.46
CA TYR A 263 26.00 -21.33 11.33
C TYR A 263 24.84 -20.74 12.14
N GLY A 264 25.11 -19.72 12.94
CA GLY A 264 24.07 -18.94 13.62
C GLY A 264 23.15 -19.77 14.53
N GLY A 265 23.69 -20.79 15.21
CA GLY A 265 22.92 -21.71 16.07
C GLY A 265 22.29 -22.87 15.34
N HIS A 266 22.38 -22.93 14.00
CA HIS A 266 21.95 -24.09 13.22
C HIS A 266 23.08 -25.12 13.14
N LYS A 267 22.81 -26.39 13.45
CA LYS A 267 23.75 -27.49 13.25
C LYS A 267 23.52 -28.16 11.91
N LYS A 268 24.61 -28.53 11.25
CA LYS A 268 24.59 -29.28 9.98
C LYS A 268 23.73 -30.54 10.11
N GLY A 269 22.87 -30.77 9.12
CA GLY A 269 21.96 -31.93 9.07
C GLY A 269 20.61 -31.69 9.77
N GLU A 270 20.50 -30.73 10.66
CA GLU A 270 19.23 -30.41 11.32
C GLU A 270 18.26 -29.65 10.41
N ARG A 271 16.96 -29.82 10.69
CA ARG A 271 15.89 -29.13 9.95
C ARG A 271 15.43 -27.86 10.66
N PHE A 272 15.30 -26.80 9.90
CA PHE A 272 14.85 -25.50 10.37
C PHE A 272 13.72 -24.95 9.49
N PRO A 273 12.79 -24.15 10.03
CA PRO A 273 11.73 -23.53 9.26
C PRO A 273 12.28 -22.59 8.18
N LEU A 274 11.67 -22.61 6.99
CA LEU A 274 11.93 -21.60 5.96
C LEU A 274 11.53 -20.21 6.45
N SER A 275 12.44 -19.26 6.34
CA SER A 275 12.18 -17.86 6.66
C SER A 275 11.96 -17.04 5.40
N TYR A 276 11.26 -15.91 5.54
CA TYR A 276 11.01 -14.98 4.43
C TYR A 276 12.31 -14.51 3.74
N ASN A 277 13.31 -14.13 4.53
CA ASN A 277 14.59 -13.68 3.99
C ASN A 277 15.42 -14.83 3.42
N GLY A 278 15.37 -15.99 4.06
CA GLY A 278 16.03 -17.23 3.56
C GLY A 278 15.51 -17.60 2.18
N VAL A 279 14.19 -17.66 2.00
CA VAL A 279 13.57 -17.93 0.68
C VAL A 279 13.95 -16.88 -0.35
N LYS A 280 13.93 -15.57 -0.01
CA LYS A 280 14.34 -14.51 -0.95
C LYS A 280 15.79 -14.66 -1.41
N SER A 281 16.68 -14.98 -0.49
CA SER A 281 18.10 -15.16 -0.80
C SER A 281 18.31 -16.41 -1.66
N HIS A 282 17.68 -17.54 -1.28
CA HIS A 282 17.73 -18.77 -2.06
C HIS A 282 17.13 -18.57 -3.47
N TRP A 283 15.99 -17.92 -3.59
CA TRP A 283 15.35 -17.60 -4.88
C TRP A 283 16.26 -16.79 -5.81
N ARG A 284 16.99 -15.78 -5.30
CA ARG A 284 17.92 -14.99 -6.08
C ARG A 284 19.05 -15.85 -6.65
N TYR A 285 19.58 -16.77 -5.83
CA TYR A 285 20.63 -17.70 -6.23
C TYR A 285 20.12 -18.75 -7.24
N LEU A 286 18.99 -19.39 -6.92
CA LEU A 286 18.34 -20.38 -7.76
C LEU A 286 18.07 -19.85 -9.17
N ARG A 287 17.42 -18.71 -9.27
CA ARG A 287 17.09 -18.11 -10.56
C ARG A 287 18.33 -17.84 -11.42
N ARG A 288 19.43 -17.44 -10.79
CA ARG A 288 20.71 -17.23 -11.50
C ARG A 288 21.27 -18.55 -12.04
N ARG A 289 21.27 -19.60 -11.25
CA ARG A 289 21.73 -20.93 -11.66
C ARG A 289 20.87 -21.51 -12.78
N ALA A 290 19.57 -21.41 -12.67
CA ALA A 290 18.64 -21.88 -13.70
C ALA A 290 18.65 -21.01 -14.99
N GLY A 291 19.41 -19.93 -15.04
CA GLY A 291 19.45 -19.03 -16.20
C GLY A 291 18.11 -18.32 -16.47
N VAL A 292 17.22 -18.24 -15.45
CA VAL A 292 15.91 -17.62 -15.59
C VAL A 292 16.01 -16.14 -15.26
N THR A 293 15.97 -15.31 -16.29
CA THR A 293 16.06 -13.86 -16.14
C THR A 293 14.68 -13.23 -16.04
N GLY A 294 14.64 -12.08 -15.34
CA GLY A 294 13.43 -11.29 -15.31
C GLY A 294 12.22 -11.94 -14.61
N PHE A 295 12.31 -13.09 -13.97
CA PHE A 295 11.21 -13.74 -13.22
C PHE A 295 11.44 -13.55 -11.72
N ARG A 296 10.52 -12.83 -11.03
CA ARG A 296 10.55 -12.59 -9.59
C ARG A 296 9.73 -13.65 -8.87
N PHE A 297 9.94 -13.87 -7.58
CA PHE A 297 9.09 -14.79 -6.81
C PHE A 297 7.59 -14.45 -6.91
N HIS A 298 7.25 -13.17 -6.94
CA HIS A 298 5.86 -12.75 -7.09
C HIS A 298 5.25 -13.10 -8.45
N ASP A 299 6.09 -13.36 -9.45
CA ASP A 299 5.63 -13.71 -10.78
C ASP A 299 5.03 -15.13 -10.85
N PHE A 300 5.30 -16.02 -9.88
CA PHE A 300 4.51 -17.26 -9.69
C PHE A 300 3.01 -17.00 -9.56
N ARG A 301 2.67 -15.91 -8.86
CA ARG A 301 1.28 -15.49 -8.73
C ARG A 301 0.72 -14.93 -10.02
N HIS A 302 1.51 -14.25 -10.82
CA HIS A 302 1.12 -13.77 -12.14
C HIS A 302 0.93 -14.95 -13.09
N ASP A 303 1.86 -15.89 -13.10
CA ASP A 303 1.79 -17.14 -13.88
C ASP A 303 0.53 -17.94 -13.54
N PHE A 304 0.30 -18.20 -12.26
CA PHE A 304 -0.90 -18.87 -11.78
C PHE A 304 -2.19 -18.13 -12.21
N GLY A 305 -2.24 -16.81 -12.01
CA GLY A 305 -3.43 -16.02 -12.34
C GLY A 305 -3.76 -16.02 -13.83
N THR A 306 -2.74 -15.89 -14.68
CA THR A 306 -2.92 -15.92 -16.15
C THR A 306 -3.31 -17.29 -16.65
N LYS A 307 -2.63 -18.36 -16.19
CA LYS A 307 -2.95 -19.74 -16.56
C LYS A 307 -4.37 -20.14 -16.09
N LEU A 308 -4.74 -19.75 -14.86
CA LEU A 308 -6.09 -20.00 -14.35
C LEU A 308 -7.16 -19.25 -15.17
N LEU A 309 -6.88 -18.01 -15.60
CA LEU A 309 -7.81 -17.26 -16.46
C LEU A 309 -7.96 -17.93 -17.83
N ARG A 310 -6.87 -18.34 -18.47
CA ARG A 310 -6.91 -19.05 -19.76
C ARG A 310 -7.72 -20.36 -19.66
N THR A 311 -7.51 -21.12 -18.60
CA THR A 311 -8.20 -22.39 -18.38
C THR A 311 -9.69 -22.21 -18.08
N SER A 312 -10.03 -21.20 -17.25
CA SER A 312 -11.41 -21.04 -16.75
C SER A 312 -12.26 -20.08 -17.58
N GLY A 313 -11.65 -19.15 -18.32
CA GLY A 313 -12.36 -18.03 -18.98
C GLY A 313 -13.05 -17.07 -18.00
N ASN A 314 -12.83 -17.23 -16.67
CA ASN A 314 -13.62 -16.56 -15.65
C ASN A 314 -12.76 -15.66 -14.75
N LEU A 315 -12.77 -14.34 -15.05
CA LEU A 315 -12.00 -13.35 -14.30
C LEU A 315 -12.43 -13.24 -12.81
N LYS A 316 -13.71 -13.49 -12.51
CA LYS A 316 -14.24 -13.48 -11.16
C LYS A 316 -13.71 -14.64 -10.32
N LEU A 317 -13.55 -15.80 -10.93
CA LEU A 317 -12.92 -16.97 -10.32
C LEU A 317 -11.45 -16.66 -10.00
N VAL A 318 -10.71 -16.06 -10.93
CA VAL A 318 -9.32 -15.64 -10.70
C VAL A 318 -9.22 -14.59 -9.59
N GLN A 319 -10.13 -13.62 -9.55
CA GLN A 319 -10.21 -12.63 -8.47
C GLN A 319 -10.35 -13.33 -7.10
N LYS A 320 -11.27 -14.28 -6.99
CA LYS A 320 -11.49 -15.07 -5.77
C LYS A 320 -10.26 -15.93 -5.45
N ALA A 321 -9.74 -16.64 -6.44
CA ALA A 321 -8.55 -17.48 -6.30
C ALA A 321 -7.31 -16.68 -5.84
N LEU A 322 -7.14 -15.45 -6.28
CA LEU A 322 -6.03 -14.60 -5.87
C LEU A 322 -6.35 -13.73 -4.64
N ASN A 323 -7.56 -13.81 -4.09
CA ASN A 323 -8.01 -12.96 -2.98
C ASN A 323 -7.75 -11.47 -3.26
N HIS A 324 -8.11 -10.99 -4.45
CA HIS A 324 -8.01 -9.59 -4.82
C HIS A 324 -9.22 -8.80 -4.36
N ALA A 325 -8.98 -7.74 -3.60
CA ALA A 325 -10.05 -6.85 -3.12
C ALA A 325 -10.77 -6.12 -4.26
N ASN A 326 -10.03 -5.78 -5.34
CA ASN A 326 -10.54 -5.02 -6.47
C ASN A 326 -10.35 -5.80 -7.78
N LEU A 327 -11.40 -5.84 -8.58
CA LEU A 327 -11.38 -6.49 -9.90
C LEU A 327 -10.34 -5.85 -10.83
N LYS A 328 -10.13 -4.53 -10.74
CA LYS A 328 -9.09 -3.81 -11.50
C LYS A 328 -7.69 -4.42 -11.30
N THR A 329 -7.41 -4.97 -10.11
CA THR A 329 -6.14 -5.68 -9.86
C THR A 329 -6.06 -7.01 -10.62
N THR A 330 -7.20 -7.63 -10.92
CA THR A 330 -7.27 -8.91 -11.63
C THR A 330 -7.31 -8.72 -13.14
N SER A 331 -7.84 -7.59 -13.63
CA SER A 331 -7.94 -7.30 -15.08
C SER A 331 -6.57 -7.26 -15.77
N ARG A 332 -5.47 -7.09 -15.03
CA ARG A 332 -4.11 -7.21 -15.56
C ARG A 332 -3.80 -8.57 -16.19
N TYR A 333 -4.51 -9.63 -15.80
CA TYR A 333 -4.34 -10.98 -16.36
C TYR A 333 -5.16 -11.18 -17.64
N ALA A 334 -6.05 -10.27 -17.96
CA ALA A 334 -6.87 -10.32 -19.17
C ALA A 334 -6.11 -9.82 -20.41
N HIS A 335 -4.82 -10.21 -20.53
CA HIS A 335 -4.07 -10.01 -21.76
C HIS A 335 -4.58 -11.04 -22.78
N VAL A 336 -5.19 -10.54 -23.84
CA VAL A 336 -5.68 -11.36 -24.93
C VAL A 336 -4.60 -11.35 -26.01
N LEU A 337 -4.06 -12.53 -26.33
CA LEU A 337 -3.16 -12.70 -27.47
C LEU A 337 -3.98 -12.88 -28.74
N ASP A 338 -3.48 -12.42 -29.88
CA ASP A 338 -4.19 -12.57 -31.19
C ASP A 338 -4.53 -14.02 -31.50
N CYS A 339 -3.67 -14.96 -31.15
CA CYS A 339 -3.93 -16.40 -31.28
C CYS A 339 -5.08 -16.89 -30.39
N GLU A 340 -5.26 -16.30 -29.20
CA GLU A 340 -6.38 -16.62 -28.28
C GLU A 340 -7.70 -16.07 -28.83
N VAL A 341 -7.67 -14.88 -29.47
CA VAL A 341 -8.83 -14.33 -30.17
C VAL A 341 -9.22 -15.22 -31.33
N ALA A 342 -8.27 -15.61 -32.18
CA ALA A 342 -8.54 -16.51 -33.31
C ALA A 342 -9.14 -17.84 -32.85
N ALA A 343 -8.55 -18.47 -31.82
CA ALA A 343 -9.08 -19.73 -31.29
C ALA A 343 -10.49 -19.58 -30.67
N ALA A 344 -10.79 -18.43 -30.05
CA ALA A 344 -12.13 -18.16 -29.53
C ALA A 344 -13.15 -17.96 -30.65
N MET A 345 -12.76 -17.27 -31.72
CA MET A 345 -13.62 -17.09 -32.93
C MET A 345 -13.91 -18.42 -33.61
N GLU A 346 -12.95 -19.33 -33.74
CA GLU A 346 -13.17 -20.68 -34.29
C GLU A 346 -14.14 -21.48 -33.43
N ARG A 347 -13.97 -21.52 -32.12
CA ARG A 347 -14.91 -22.18 -31.18
C ARG A 347 -16.34 -21.63 -31.33
N LEU A 348 -16.47 -20.31 -31.49
CA LEU A 348 -17.77 -19.67 -31.69
C LEU A 348 -18.39 -20.09 -33.02
N ALA A 349 -17.60 -20.17 -34.10
CA ALA A 349 -18.04 -20.63 -35.39
C ALA A 349 -18.53 -22.10 -35.36
N GLU A 350 -17.81 -22.98 -34.69
CA GLU A 350 -18.19 -24.37 -34.47
C GLU A 350 -19.49 -24.50 -33.66
N SER A 351 -19.65 -23.73 -32.60
CA SER A 351 -20.87 -23.70 -31.79
C SER A 351 -22.10 -23.31 -32.63
N ARG A 352 -21.93 -22.28 -33.47
CA ARG A 352 -23.01 -21.85 -34.43
C ARG A 352 -23.35 -22.93 -35.42
N LYS A 353 -22.36 -23.67 -35.97
CA LYS A 353 -22.61 -24.81 -36.87
C LYS A 353 -23.40 -25.92 -36.18
N LYS A 354 -23.00 -26.32 -34.96
CA LYS A 354 -23.70 -27.33 -34.14
C LYS A 354 -25.16 -26.94 -33.86
N SER A 355 -25.41 -25.67 -33.53
CA SER A 355 -26.77 -25.17 -33.28
C SER A 355 -27.63 -25.20 -34.53
N ARG A 356 -27.09 -24.87 -35.72
CA ARG A 356 -27.80 -24.96 -37.01
C ARG A 356 -28.11 -26.40 -37.41
N THR A 357 -27.19 -27.33 -37.13
CA THR A 357 -27.39 -28.76 -37.40
C THR A 357 -28.50 -29.34 -36.51
N LYS A 358 -28.54 -28.97 -35.21
CA LYS A 358 -29.61 -29.39 -34.30
C LYS A 358 -30.99 -28.90 -34.76
N LEU A 359 -31.11 -27.66 -35.21
CA LEU A 359 -32.39 -27.12 -35.75
C LEU A 359 -32.86 -27.81 -37.02
N ARG A 360 -31.92 -28.31 -37.86
CA ARG A 360 -32.29 -29.08 -39.09
C ARG A 360 -32.72 -30.51 -38.82
N ILE A 361 -32.43 -31.10 -37.67
CA ILE A 361 -32.79 -32.47 -37.29
C ILE A 361 -34.18 -32.51 -36.62
N VAL A 362 -34.67 -31.37 -36.14
CA VAL A 362 -35.96 -31.24 -35.43
C VAL A 362 -37.06 -30.70 -36.33
N SER A 363 -36.74 -30.29 -37.56
CA SER A 363 -37.70 -29.94 -38.64
C SER A 363 -37.79 -31.06 -39.64
#